data_98813284d1676272ede2e9e0ba67fee6
#
_entry.id   98813284d1676272ede2e9e0ba67fee6
#
_cell.length_a   1.000
_cell.length_b   1.000
_cell.length_c   1.000
_cell.angle_alpha   90.00
_cell.angle_beta   90.00
_cell.angle_gamma   90.00
#
_symmetry.space_group_name_H-M   'P 1'
#
loop_
_entity.id
_entity.type
_entity.pdbx_description
1 polymer ?
#
loop_
_entity_poly.entity_id
_entity_poly.type
_entity_poly.pdbx_seq_one_letter_code
_entity_poly.pdbx_strand_id
1 'polypeptide(L)'
;LKEISYSFAEGYPSGELKHGPLALINNQSTVIILAPGIQSSISGIDAENILLQEKMMSSLQEVKSRGATIWVWGAEHEFFRKEAHFFTPIPDCASFLEPILHSILGQLFAYHFAKLKGTEIDTPRNLAKSVTVE
;
A
#
# COMPACT_ATOMS: atom_id res chain seq x y z
N LEU A 1 5.13 8.61 -4.78
CA LEU A 1 6.38 8.35 -4.07
C LEU A 1 7.60 8.54 -4.98
N LYS A 2 7.68 7.88 -6.13
CA LYS A 2 8.84 7.95 -7.05
C LYS A 2 9.22 9.40 -7.41
N GLU A 3 8.25 10.20 -7.81
CA GLU A 3 8.46 11.54 -8.35
C GLU A 3 9.04 12.53 -7.33
N ILE A 4 8.54 12.53 -6.09
CA ILE A 4 8.91 13.52 -5.09
C ILE A 4 10.01 13.05 -4.12
N SER A 5 10.24 11.73 -4.03
CA SER A 5 11.25 11.18 -3.12
C SER A 5 12.41 10.49 -3.84
N TYR A 6 12.33 10.31 -5.15
CA TYR A 6 13.31 9.59 -5.97
C TYR A 6 13.61 8.18 -5.47
N SER A 7 12.62 7.57 -4.83
CA SER A 7 12.72 6.20 -4.32
C SER A 7 11.98 5.24 -5.24
N PHE A 8 12.60 4.11 -5.50
CA PHE A 8 11.95 3.07 -6.29
C PHE A 8 10.76 2.49 -5.51
N ALA A 9 9.62 2.43 -6.15
CA ALA A 9 8.41 1.81 -5.63
C ALA A 9 7.54 1.31 -6.77
N GLU A 10 7.00 0.12 -6.66
CA GLU A 10 6.10 -0.48 -7.64
C GLU A 10 4.83 -0.99 -6.96
N GLY A 11 3.70 -0.82 -7.63
CA GLY A 11 2.42 -1.34 -7.19
C GLY A 11 2.03 -2.59 -7.96
N TYR A 12 1.58 -3.62 -7.26
CA TYR A 12 1.13 -4.88 -7.85
C TYR A 12 -0.22 -5.29 -7.27
N PRO A 13 -1.15 -5.80 -8.07
CA PRO A 13 -2.26 -6.56 -7.53
C PRO A 13 -1.72 -7.78 -6.74
N SER A 14 -2.28 -8.06 -5.57
CA SER A 14 -1.75 -9.14 -4.71
C SER A 14 -1.77 -10.51 -5.39
N GLY A 15 -2.75 -10.75 -6.26
CA GLY A 15 -2.84 -11.97 -7.06
C GLY A 15 -1.71 -12.15 -8.06
N GLU A 16 -1.07 -11.05 -8.50
CA GLU A 16 0.01 -11.07 -9.49
C GLU A 16 1.40 -11.24 -8.87
N LEU A 17 1.54 -11.20 -7.55
CA LEU A 17 2.84 -11.34 -6.88
C LEU A 17 3.58 -12.62 -7.27
N LYS A 18 2.87 -13.72 -7.46
CA LYS A 18 3.43 -15.05 -7.80
C LYS A 18 3.99 -15.13 -9.22
N HIS A 19 3.61 -14.20 -10.08
CA HIS A 19 4.01 -14.19 -11.50
C HIS A 19 5.33 -13.46 -11.77
N GLY A 20 6.17 -13.30 -10.73
CA GLY A 20 7.51 -12.72 -10.86
C GLY A 20 7.90 -11.84 -9.69
N PRO A 21 7.10 -10.83 -9.31
CA PRO A 21 7.48 -9.84 -8.28
C PRO A 21 7.91 -10.47 -6.95
N LEU A 22 7.31 -11.60 -6.57
CA LEU A 22 7.61 -12.30 -5.33
C LEU A 22 9.08 -12.77 -5.24
N ALA A 23 9.72 -13.02 -6.38
CA ALA A 23 11.13 -13.39 -6.45
C ALA A 23 12.08 -12.24 -6.06
N LEU A 24 11.62 -10.99 -6.13
CA LEU A 24 12.39 -9.80 -5.77
C LEU A 24 12.35 -9.50 -4.26
N ILE A 25 11.45 -10.15 -3.54
CA ILE A 25 11.23 -9.92 -2.11
C ILE A 25 12.34 -10.58 -1.27
N ASN A 26 12.92 -9.79 -0.38
CA ASN A 26 13.95 -10.22 0.58
C ASN A 26 13.86 -9.40 1.88
N ASN A 27 14.81 -9.57 2.78
CA ASN A 27 14.85 -8.90 4.08
C ASN A 27 15.14 -7.38 4.02
N GLN A 28 15.47 -6.85 2.86
CA GLN A 28 15.61 -5.39 2.63
C GLN A 28 14.36 -4.79 2.01
N SER A 29 13.40 -5.61 1.62
CA SER A 29 12.16 -5.17 1.01
C SER A 29 11.19 -4.64 2.06
N THR A 30 10.55 -3.50 1.77
CA THR A 30 9.37 -3.01 2.51
C THR A 30 8.15 -3.17 1.63
N VAL A 31 7.14 -3.87 2.13
CA VAL A 31 5.89 -4.12 1.42
C VAL A 31 4.75 -3.44 2.15
N ILE A 32 4.09 -2.51 1.47
CA ILE A 32 2.87 -1.88 1.96
C ILE A 32 1.68 -2.64 1.37
N ILE A 33 0.83 -3.16 2.22
CA ILE A 33 -0.38 -3.90 1.84
C ILE A 33 -1.59 -3.00 2.06
N LEU A 34 -2.35 -2.77 1.00
CA LEU A 34 -3.62 -2.06 1.06
C LEU A 34 -4.72 -3.10 1.28
N ALA A 35 -5.16 -3.25 2.53
CA ALA A 35 -6.11 -4.30 2.90
C ALA A 35 -7.55 -3.75 2.89
N PRO A 36 -8.48 -4.38 2.14
CA PRO A 36 -9.88 -3.95 2.12
C PRO A 36 -10.57 -4.24 3.46
N GLY A 37 -11.56 -3.43 3.81
CA GLY A 37 -12.47 -3.72 4.91
C GLY A 37 -13.46 -4.82 4.54
N ILE A 38 -13.94 -5.58 5.53
CA ILE A 38 -14.98 -6.60 5.34
C ILE A 38 -16.38 -6.10 5.71
N GLN A 39 -16.42 -4.99 6.40
CA GLN A 39 -17.69 -4.46 6.92
C GLN A 39 -17.81 -3.00 6.52
N SER A 40 -18.95 -2.67 5.95
CA SER A 40 -19.36 -1.29 5.73
C SER A 40 -20.51 -0.99 6.65
N SER A 41 -20.41 0.10 7.40
CA SER A 41 -21.52 0.66 8.19
C SER A 41 -22.76 1.01 7.33
N ILE A 42 -22.58 1.07 6.01
CA ILE A 42 -23.61 1.46 5.04
C ILE A 42 -24.26 0.24 4.36
N SER A 43 -23.47 -0.77 3.99
CA SER A 43 -23.92 -1.91 3.17
C SER A 43 -23.90 -3.27 3.88
N GLY A 44 -23.43 -3.34 5.13
CA GLY A 44 -23.27 -4.59 5.86
C GLY A 44 -22.01 -5.38 5.47
N ILE A 45 -22.04 -6.70 5.69
CA ILE A 45 -20.91 -7.58 5.37
C ILE A 45 -20.82 -7.77 3.85
N ASP A 46 -19.65 -7.49 3.31
CA ASP A 46 -19.33 -7.67 1.90
C ASP A 46 -18.61 -9.01 1.70
N ALA A 47 -19.31 -10.00 1.15
CA ALA A 47 -18.77 -11.34 0.94
C ALA A 47 -17.56 -11.37 -0.02
N GLU A 48 -17.53 -10.46 -1.00
CA GLU A 48 -16.37 -10.33 -1.90
C GLU A 48 -15.15 -9.83 -1.14
N ASN A 49 -15.33 -8.87 -0.24
CA ASN A 49 -14.25 -8.35 0.58
C ASN A 49 -13.71 -9.37 1.59
N ILE A 50 -14.54 -10.29 2.10
CA ILE A 50 -14.07 -11.41 2.92
C ILE A 50 -13.07 -12.25 2.12
N LEU A 51 -13.44 -12.67 0.91
CA LEU A 51 -12.57 -13.47 0.05
C LEU A 51 -11.28 -12.71 -0.33
N LEU A 52 -11.39 -11.41 -0.59
CA LEU A 52 -10.22 -10.57 -0.86
C LEU A 52 -9.29 -10.50 0.35
N GLN A 53 -9.83 -10.34 1.55
CA GLN A 53 -9.02 -10.34 2.79
C GLN A 53 -8.29 -11.67 3.00
N GLU A 54 -8.96 -12.81 2.82
CA GLU A 54 -8.33 -14.14 2.94
C GLU A 54 -7.14 -14.28 1.97
N LYS A 55 -7.30 -13.82 0.72
CA LYS A 55 -6.21 -13.78 -0.26
C LYS A 55 -5.09 -12.84 0.15
N MET A 56 -5.43 -11.68 0.71
CA MET A 56 -4.44 -10.71 1.21
C MET A 56 -3.67 -11.27 2.41
N MET A 57 -4.32 -12.01 3.32
CA MET A 57 -3.67 -12.71 4.42
C MET A 57 -2.67 -13.74 3.91
N SER A 58 -3.03 -14.51 2.89
CA SER A 58 -2.11 -15.45 2.25
C SER A 58 -0.91 -14.74 1.62
N SER A 59 -1.15 -13.66 0.88
CA SER A 59 -0.08 -12.85 0.27
C SER A 59 0.85 -12.24 1.31
N LEU A 60 0.29 -11.77 2.44
CA LEU A 60 1.08 -11.27 3.57
C LEU A 60 2.04 -12.34 4.08
N GLN A 61 1.56 -13.56 4.32
CA GLN A 61 2.40 -14.65 4.80
C GLN A 61 3.50 -15.03 3.79
N GLU A 62 3.20 -14.96 2.50
CA GLU A 62 4.17 -15.23 1.44
C GLU A 62 5.32 -14.21 1.42
N VAL A 63 5.02 -12.92 1.54
CA VAL A 63 6.07 -11.89 1.60
C VAL A 63 6.79 -11.90 2.94
N LYS A 64 6.08 -12.17 4.03
CA LYS A 64 6.65 -12.29 5.37
C LYS A 64 7.68 -13.42 5.46
N SER A 65 7.39 -14.58 4.87
CA SER A 65 8.29 -15.74 4.87
C SER A 65 9.62 -15.49 4.15
N ARG A 66 9.69 -14.42 3.33
CA ARG A 66 10.91 -13.97 2.65
C ARG A 66 11.67 -12.88 3.40
N GLY A 67 11.19 -12.54 4.60
CA GLY A 67 11.85 -11.58 5.48
C GLY A 67 11.50 -10.11 5.23
N ALA A 68 10.52 -9.82 4.37
CA ALA A 68 10.13 -8.43 4.12
C ALA A 68 9.58 -7.72 5.37
N THR A 69 9.86 -6.44 5.48
CA THR A 69 9.16 -5.56 6.42
C THR A 69 7.77 -5.26 5.88
N ILE A 70 6.74 -5.56 6.67
CA ILE A 70 5.34 -5.44 6.27
C ILE A 70 4.67 -4.28 6.98
N TRP A 71 4.05 -3.41 6.20
CA TRP A 71 3.19 -2.36 6.69
C TRP A 71 1.79 -2.53 6.07
N VAL A 72 0.77 -2.72 6.90
CA VAL A 72 -0.61 -2.84 6.41
C VAL A 72 -1.36 -1.53 6.63
N TRP A 73 -2.03 -1.08 5.60
CA TRP A 73 -3.00 0.01 5.63
C TRP A 73 -4.38 -0.57 5.34
N GLY A 74 -5.30 -0.48 6.26
CA GLY A 74 -6.62 -1.08 6.07
C GLY A 74 -7.54 -0.90 7.25
N ALA A 75 -8.76 -1.42 7.12
CA ALA A 75 -9.70 -1.46 8.22
C ALA A 75 -9.17 -2.30 9.38
N GLU A 76 -9.65 -2.03 10.59
CA GLU A 76 -9.21 -2.75 11.80
C GLU A 76 -9.47 -4.25 11.66
N HIS A 77 -8.40 -5.03 11.80
CA HIS A 77 -8.46 -6.49 11.69
C HIS A 77 -7.36 -7.13 12.52
N GLU A 78 -7.74 -8.06 13.39
CA GLU A 78 -6.84 -8.70 14.36
C GLU A 78 -5.63 -9.38 13.70
N PHE A 79 -5.86 -10.13 12.62
CA PHE A 79 -4.80 -10.81 11.89
C PHE A 79 -3.75 -9.83 11.36
N PHE A 80 -4.19 -8.78 10.66
CA PHE A 80 -3.25 -7.81 10.08
C PHE A 80 -2.48 -7.06 11.15
N ARG A 81 -3.14 -6.69 12.23
CA ARG A 81 -2.48 -6.03 13.37
C ARG A 81 -1.42 -6.91 14.03
N LYS A 82 -1.67 -8.20 14.15
CA LYS A 82 -0.76 -9.17 14.74
C LYS A 82 0.42 -9.52 13.83
N GLU A 83 0.16 -9.69 12.53
CA GLU A 83 1.13 -10.23 11.59
C GLU A 83 1.99 -9.16 10.91
N ALA A 84 1.52 -7.92 10.81
CA ALA A 84 2.29 -6.81 10.26
C ALA A 84 3.33 -6.27 11.24
N HIS A 85 4.42 -5.73 10.72
CA HIS A 85 5.39 -4.97 11.51
C HIS A 85 4.85 -3.58 11.87
N PHE A 86 4.09 -3.00 10.94
CA PHE A 86 3.40 -1.72 11.13
C PHE A 86 1.96 -1.84 10.63
N PHE A 87 1.04 -1.22 11.34
CA PHE A 87 -0.37 -1.18 10.97
C PHE A 87 -0.91 0.24 11.07
N THR A 88 -1.52 0.73 10.00
CA THR A 88 -2.20 2.02 9.97
C THR A 88 -3.69 1.77 9.68
N PRO A 89 -4.55 1.99 10.67
CA PRO A 89 -5.98 1.83 10.45
C PRO A 89 -6.53 2.94 9.53
N ILE A 90 -7.44 2.55 8.64
CA ILE A 90 -8.30 3.49 7.91
C ILE A 90 -9.69 3.49 8.55
N PRO A 91 -10.42 4.62 8.51
CA PRO A 91 -11.81 4.66 8.96
C PRO A 91 -12.68 3.67 8.21
N ASP A 92 -13.65 3.08 8.91
CA ASP A 92 -14.67 2.25 8.27
C ASP A 92 -15.53 3.10 7.31
N CYS A 93 -15.72 2.61 6.10
CA CYS A 93 -16.48 3.30 5.06
C CYS A 93 -17.07 2.29 4.06
N ALA A 94 -17.90 2.78 3.15
CA ALA A 94 -18.36 1.97 2.04
C ALA A 94 -17.17 1.55 1.15
N SER A 95 -17.13 0.28 0.73
CA SER A 95 -15.98 -0.31 0.01
C SER A 95 -15.56 0.47 -1.23
N PHE A 96 -16.49 1.10 -1.95
CA PHE A 96 -16.16 1.95 -3.09
C PHE A 96 -15.41 3.25 -2.75
N LEU A 97 -15.40 3.66 -1.47
CA LEU A 97 -14.65 4.82 -0.98
C LEU A 97 -13.25 4.46 -0.47
N GLU A 98 -12.97 3.21 -0.18
CA GLU A 98 -11.67 2.77 0.33
C GLU A 98 -10.48 3.18 -0.55
N PRO A 99 -10.57 3.13 -1.89
CA PRO A 99 -9.48 3.59 -2.75
C PRO A 99 -9.12 5.07 -2.53
N ILE A 100 -10.12 5.91 -2.18
CA ILE A 100 -9.90 7.33 -1.88
C ILE A 100 -9.10 7.46 -0.59
N LEU A 101 -9.50 6.73 0.47
CA LEU A 101 -8.79 6.75 1.76
C LEU A 101 -7.36 6.23 1.63
N HIS A 102 -7.15 5.13 0.92
CA HIS A 102 -5.82 4.61 0.64
C HIS A 102 -4.97 5.60 -0.18
N SER A 103 -5.59 6.31 -1.12
CA SER A 103 -4.88 7.36 -1.89
C SER A 103 -4.41 8.51 -1.01
N ILE A 104 -5.24 8.95 -0.06
CA ILE A 104 -4.86 9.99 0.91
C ILE A 104 -3.66 9.52 1.75
N LEU A 105 -3.70 8.30 2.27
CA LEU A 105 -2.56 7.73 3.00
C LEU A 105 -1.31 7.65 2.14
N GLY A 106 -1.45 7.22 0.89
CA GLY A 106 -0.36 7.16 -0.07
C GLY A 106 0.27 8.51 -0.34
N GLN A 107 -0.54 9.57 -0.46
CA GLN A 107 -0.08 10.94 -0.63
C GLN A 107 0.65 11.44 0.62
N LEU A 108 0.07 11.25 1.80
CA LEU A 108 0.69 11.63 3.08
C LEU A 108 2.01 10.89 3.30
N PHE A 109 2.03 9.60 3.02
CA PHE A 109 3.25 8.80 3.11
C PHE A 109 4.34 9.33 2.16
N ALA A 110 4.00 9.58 0.91
CA ALA A 110 4.94 10.11 -0.08
C ALA A 110 5.48 11.49 0.35
N TYR A 111 4.61 12.37 0.84
CA TYR A 111 4.99 13.69 1.35
C TYR A 111 5.97 13.60 2.51
N HIS A 112 5.61 12.84 3.56
CA HIS A 112 6.47 12.72 4.74
C HIS A 112 7.78 12.00 4.43
N PHE A 113 7.76 11.01 3.56
CA PHE A 113 8.95 10.30 3.13
C PHE A 113 9.91 11.21 2.36
N ALA A 114 9.39 12.02 1.43
CA ALA A 114 10.16 13.02 0.69
C ALA A 114 10.76 14.07 1.64
N LYS A 115 9.96 14.55 2.59
CA LYS A 115 10.41 15.50 3.62
C LYS A 115 11.55 14.94 4.47
N LEU A 116 11.46 13.69 4.91
CA LEU A 116 12.51 13.01 5.67
C LEU A 116 13.79 12.83 4.84
N LYS A 117 13.68 12.65 3.54
CA LYS A 117 14.82 12.59 2.62
C LYS A 117 15.43 13.96 2.27
N GLY A 118 14.75 15.03 2.64
CA GLY A 118 15.19 16.40 2.29
C GLY A 118 15.09 16.70 0.79
N THR A 119 14.16 16.06 0.07
CA THR A 119 13.94 16.34 -1.35
C THR A 119 12.94 17.47 -1.56
N GLU A 120 13.09 18.20 -2.70
CA GLU A 120 12.14 19.23 -3.10
C GLU A 120 10.80 18.60 -3.51
N ILE A 121 9.74 18.95 -2.79
CA ILE A 121 8.41 18.33 -2.98
C ILE A 121 7.60 19.09 -4.03
N ASP A 122 7.66 20.43 -3.99
CA ASP A 122 6.84 21.29 -4.85
C ASP A 122 7.41 21.45 -6.27
N THR A 123 8.73 21.33 -6.40
CA THR A 123 9.46 21.44 -7.67
C THR A 123 10.43 20.27 -7.84
N PRO A 124 9.93 19.04 -7.91
CA PRO A 124 10.81 17.88 -8.04
C PRO A 124 11.59 17.93 -9.36
N ARG A 125 12.85 17.48 -9.29
CA ARG A 125 13.73 17.44 -10.48
C ARG A 125 13.15 16.52 -11.55
N ASN A 126 13.44 16.84 -12.83
CA ASN A 126 13.02 16.01 -13.99
C ASN A 126 11.50 15.93 -14.18
N LEU A 127 10.71 16.73 -13.47
CA LEU A 127 9.28 16.86 -13.67
C LEU A 127 9.01 18.19 -14.39
N ALA A 128 8.74 18.11 -15.68
CA ALA A 128 8.23 19.23 -16.47
C ALA A 128 6.74 19.00 -16.77
N LYS A 129 5.90 20.03 -16.54
CA LYS A 129 4.47 19.97 -16.89
C LYS A 129 4.23 19.90 -18.39
N SER A 130 5.21 20.29 -19.19
CA SER A 130 5.21 20.13 -20.65
C SER A 130 6.63 19.76 -21.07
N VAL A 131 6.79 18.68 -21.81
CA VAL A 131 8.05 18.36 -22.49
C VAL A 131 8.01 19.09 -23.82
N THR A 132 8.64 20.26 -23.88
CA THR A 132 9.02 20.86 -25.17
C THR A 132 10.36 20.27 -25.56
N VAL A 133 10.33 19.27 -26.42
CA VAL A 133 11.53 18.81 -27.14
C VAL A 133 11.56 19.63 -28.41
N GLU A 134 12.50 20.56 -28.55
CA GLU A 134 12.89 21.12 -29.83
C GLU A 134 13.83 20.14 -30.53
#